data_16ad8eb565db82e619361f61f2cadd28
#
_entry.id   16ad8eb565db82e619361f61f2cadd28
#
_cell.length_a   1.000
_cell.length_b   1.000
_cell.length_c   1.000
_cell.angle_alpha   90.00
_cell.angle_beta   90.00
_cell.angle_gamma   90.00
#
_symmetry.space_group_name_H-M   'P 1'
#
loop_
_entity.id
_entity.type
_entity.pdbx_description
1 polymer ?
#
loop_
_entity_poly.entity_id
_entity_poly.type
_entity_poly.pdbx_seq_one_letter_code
_entity_poly.pdbx_strand_id
1 'polypeptide(L)'
;ASKKRKRAHAVDQLKPYQTIIFCATKHHVEYLLLVLTTMGYACSHIYSSLDQAARSIQMNQFRSGQTSLLIVTDLAARGIDLPVLEHVINYDFPPQPRIFVHRVGRTARAGRRGWAWSLCTHTELPYLCDLQLFLARPIVSSHVVRADEPHDLHASLVLGTFPRETLDE
;
A
#
# COMPACT_ATOMS: atom_id res chain seq x y z
N ALA A 1 21.88 -30.71 31.70
CA ALA A 1 21.21 -29.44 31.88
C ALA A 1 20.96 -28.82 30.49
N SER A 2 19.76 -29.03 29.95
CA SER A 2 19.32 -28.53 28.63
C SER A 2 18.96 -27.06 28.72
N LYS A 3 19.79 -26.17 28.11
CA LYS A 3 19.44 -24.78 27.89
C LYS A 3 18.40 -24.70 26.77
N LYS A 4 17.12 -24.71 27.12
CA LYS A 4 16.05 -24.26 26.23
C LYS A 4 16.32 -22.80 25.86
N ARG A 5 16.84 -22.56 24.66
CA ARG A 5 16.85 -21.22 24.04
C ARG A 5 15.37 -20.82 23.84
N LYS A 6 14.88 -19.99 24.74
CA LYS A 6 13.67 -19.21 24.49
C LYS A 6 14.01 -18.26 23.32
N ARG A 7 13.59 -18.66 22.10
CA ARG A 7 13.43 -17.71 21.02
C ARG A 7 12.31 -16.76 21.47
N ALA A 8 12.68 -15.62 21.99
CA ALA A 8 11.80 -14.50 22.08
C ALA A 8 11.39 -14.17 20.63
N HIS A 9 10.15 -14.47 20.27
CA HIS A 9 9.53 -13.81 19.16
C HIS A 9 9.56 -12.32 19.52
N ALA A 10 10.49 -11.59 18.93
CA ALA A 10 10.39 -10.14 18.86
C ALA A 10 9.04 -9.91 18.16
N VAL A 11 8.04 -9.53 18.92
CA VAL A 11 6.80 -8.97 18.41
C VAL A 11 7.27 -7.77 17.63
N ASP A 12 7.20 -7.90 16.29
CA ASP A 12 7.53 -6.83 15.36
C ASP A 12 6.60 -5.67 15.74
N GLN A 13 7.13 -4.76 16.55
CA GLN A 13 6.39 -3.58 16.98
C GLN A 13 6.25 -2.73 15.73
N LEU A 14 5.11 -2.91 15.04
CA LEU A 14 4.71 -2.00 13.98
C LEU A 14 4.82 -0.59 14.54
N LYS A 15 5.74 0.16 13.98
CA LYS A 15 5.72 1.59 14.20
C LYS A 15 4.41 2.08 13.58
N PRO A 16 3.59 2.82 14.31
CA PRO A 16 2.30 3.26 13.81
C PRO A 16 2.51 4.01 12.48
N TYR A 17 1.61 3.76 11.52
CA TYR A 17 1.48 4.48 10.26
C TYR A 17 2.48 4.17 9.13
N GLN A 18 3.11 2.98 9.11
CA GLN A 18 3.91 2.59 7.95
C GLN A 18 3.01 2.28 6.75
N THR A 19 3.31 2.96 5.64
CA THR A 19 2.53 2.90 4.40
C THR A 19 3.44 2.53 3.24
N ILE A 20 2.98 1.63 2.38
CA ILE A 20 3.61 1.37 1.08
C ILE A 20 2.75 1.97 -0.04
N ILE A 21 3.41 2.60 -1.01
CA ILE A 21 2.77 3.21 -2.18
C ILE A 21 3.30 2.50 -3.43
N PHE A 22 2.43 1.86 -4.17
CA PHE A 22 2.76 1.15 -5.41
C PHE A 22 2.57 2.04 -6.62
N CYS A 23 3.60 2.14 -7.45
CA CYS A 23 3.61 2.86 -8.71
C CYS A 23 3.89 1.91 -9.87
N ALA A 24 3.33 2.21 -11.05
CA ALA A 24 3.58 1.44 -12.27
C ALA A 24 5.01 1.64 -12.80
N THR A 25 5.55 2.86 -12.71
CA THR A 25 6.82 3.25 -13.32
C THR A 25 7.76 3.89 -12.30
N LYS A 26 9.08 3.85 -12.61
CA LYS A 26 10.09 4.59 -11.84
C LYS A 26 9.83 6.10 -11.84
N HIS A 27 9.31 6.65 -12.93
CA HIS A 27 9.02 8.08 -13.03
C HIS A 27 7.94 8.51 -12.05
N HIS A 28 6.90 7.69 -11.86
CA HIS A 28 5.89 7.95 -10.82
C HIS A 28 6.48 7.85 -9.41
N VAL A 29 7.42 6.92 -9.18
CA VAL A 29 8.15 6.84 -7.91
C VAL A 29 8.95 8.12 -7.65
N GLU A 30 9.72 8.59 -8.63
CA GLU A 30 10.53 9.81 -8.54
C GLU A 30 9.66 11.06 -8.36
N TYR A 31 8.55 11.15 -9.10
CA TYR A 31 7.57 12.22 -8.96
C TYR A 31 6.97 12.28 -7.55
N LEU A 32 6.43 11.16 -7.07
CA LEU A 32 5.84 11.12 -5.74
C LEU A 32 6.87 11.37 -4.63
N LEU A 33 8.08 10.86 -4.80
CA LEU A 33 9.17 11.14 -3.87
C LEU A 33 9.42 12.64 -3.75
N LEU A 34 9.50 13.35 -4.88
CA LEU A 34 9.70 14.80 -4.90
C LEU A 34 8.53 15.51 -4.23
N VAL A 35 7.30 15.21 -4.62
CA VAL A 35 6.10 15.86 -4.08
C VAL A 35 5.99 15.63 -2.57
N LEU A 36 6.05 14.38 -2.13
CA LEU A 36 5.85 14.04 -0.72
C LEU A 36 6.99 14.57 0.17
N THR A 37 8.24 14.55 -0.31
CA THR A 37 9.34 15.14 0.45
C THR A 37 9.24 16.66 0.54
N THR A 38 8.77 17.33 -0.52
CA THR A 38 8.48 18.77 -0.50
C THR A 38 7.39 19.11 0.51
N MET A 39 6.41 18.23 0.68
CA MET A 39 5.36 18.36 1.70
C MET A 39 5.84 17.99 3.12
N GLY A 40 7.10 17.60 3.30
CA GLY A 40 7.68 17.28 4.60
C GLY A 40 7.55 15.82 5.05
N TYR A 41 7.10 14.92 4.19
CA TYR A 41 7.03 13.50 4.53
C TYR A 41 8.39 12.82 4.37
N ALA A 42 8.77 12.00 5.35
CA ALA A 42 9.98 11.18 5.28
C ALA A 42 9.68 9.91 4.44
N CYS A 43 10.28 9.85 3.24
CA CYS A 43 10.03 8.81 2.26
C CYS A 43 11.28 7.98 1.95
N SER A 44 11.10 6.67 1.84
CA SER A 44 12.02 5.74 1.16
C SER A 44 11.46 5.37 -0.21
N HIS A 45 12.33 4.99 -1.13
CA HIS A 45 11.90 4.60 -2.47
C HIS A 45 12.72 3.43 -3.03
N ILE A 46 12.06 2.55 -3.80
CA ILE A 46 12.76 1.42 -4.43
C ILE A 46 12.16 1.17 -5.82
N TYR A 47 13.04 1.17 -6.84
CA TYR A 47 12.70 0.76 -8.21
C TYR A 47 13.83 -0.08 -8.81
N SER A 48 13.59 -0.71 -9.95
CA SER A 48 14.46 -1.78 -10.50
C SER A 48 15.88 -1.34 -10.84
N SER A 49 16.09 -0.07 -11.23
CA SER A 49 17.42 0.45 -11.59
C SER A 49 18.27 0.91 -10.39
N LEU A 50 17.75 0.85 -9.16
CA LEU A 50 18.57 1.04 -7.97
C LEU A 50 19.48 -0.16 -7.75
N ASP A 51 20.75 0.10 -7.43
CA ASP A 51 21.68 -0.94 -7.02
C ASP A 51 21.29 -1.58 -5.67
N GLN A 52 21.89 -2.72 -5.37
CA GLN A 52 21.54 -3.49 -4.17
C GLN A 52 21.91 -2.76 -2.88
N ALA A 53 22.96 -1.96 -2.87
CA ALA A 53 23.38 -1.21 -1.70
C ALA A 53 22.36 -0.11 -1.38
N ALA A 54 21.96 0.68 -2.39
CA ALA A 54 20.93 1.70 -2.26
C ALA A 54 19.58 1.11 -1.81
N ARG A 55 19.16 -0.02 -2.40
CA ARG A 55 17.93 -0.72 -1.97
C ARG A 55 17.98 -1.13 -0.51
N SER A 56 19.13 -1.65 -0.06
CA SER A 56 19.31 -2.05 1.34
C SER A 56 19.24 -0.86 2.29
N ILE A 57 19.82 0.28 1.92
CA ILE A 57 19.74 1.52 2.70
C ILE A 57 18.29 1.98 2.82
N GLN A 58 17.57 2.08 1.70
CA GLN A 58 16.16 2.51 1.70
C GLN A 58 15.28 1.59 2.56
N MET A 59 15.46 0.27 2.43
CA MET A 59 14.72 -0.69 3.25
C MET A 59 15.05 -0.57 4.75
N ASN A 60 16.31 -0.36 5.09
CA ASN A 60 16.71 -0.20 6.50
C ASN A 60 16.10 1.08 7.10
N GLN A 61 16.09 2.19 6.36
CA GLN A 61 15.43 3.43 6.78
C GLN A 61 13.94 3.22 7.03
N PHE A 62 13.27 2.52 6.12
CA PHE A 62 11.85 2.20 6.27
C PHE A 62 11.61 1.25 7.46
N ARG A 63 12.34 0.13 7.56
CA ARG A 63 12.19 -0.83 8.68
C ARG A 63 12.52 -0.22 10.04
N SER A 64 13.52 0.65 10.11
CA SER A 64 13.86 1.36 11.35
C SER A 64 12.83 2.44 11.73
N GLY A 65 11.93 2.81 10.78
CA GLY A 65 10.93 3.87 10.93
C GLY A 65 11.53 5.28 10.88
N GLN A 66 12.72 5.42 10.30
CA GLN A 66 13.26 6.73 9.92
C GLN A 66 12.39 7.34 8.80
N THR A 67 11.80 6.50 7.96
CA THR A 67 10.81 6.88 6.97
C THR A 67 9.50 6.15 7.24
N SER A 68 8.38 6.84 7.06
CA SER A 68 7.02 6.30 7.26
C SER A 68 6.40 5.80 5.95
N LEU A 69 6.89 6.29 4.82
CA LEU A 69 6.40 5.98 3.49
C LEU A 69 7.47 5.23 2.70
N LEU A 70 7.05 4.17 2.00
CA LEU A 70 7.89 3.43 1.06
C LEU A 70 7.23 3.46 -0.33
N ILE A 71 7.84 4.11 -1.30
CA ILE A 71 7.33 4.25 -2.66
C ILE A 71 8.06 3.22 -3.54
N VAL A 72 7.32 2.33 -4.22
CA VAL A 72 7.93 1.20 -4.94
C VAL A 72 7.23 0.91 -6.26
N THR A 73 7.96 0.25 -7.17
CA THR A 73 7.36 -0.44 -8.31
C THR A 73 7.13 -1.92 -7.97
N ASP A 74 6.16 -2.58 -8.64
CA ASP A 74 5.87 -4.01 -8.42
C ASP A 74 7.11 -4.89 -8.62
N LEU A 75 7.88 -4.62 -9.69
CA LEU A 75 9.08 -5.38 -10.01
C LEU A 75 10.11 -5.27 -8.88
N ALA A 76 10.28 -4.09 -8.33
CA ALA A 76 11.22 -3.84 -7.26
C ALA A 76 10.75 -4.39 -5.91
N ALA A 77 9.45 -4.48 -5.70
CA ALA A 77 8.86 -5.03 -4.48
C ALA A 77 8.94 -6.56 -4.40
N ARG A 78 9.20 -7.23 -5.52
CA ARG A 78 9.39 -8.69 -5.54
C ARG A 78 10.67 -9.08 -4.81
N GLY A 79 10.56 -10.10 -3.96
CA GLY A 79 11.71 -10.61 -3.20
C GLY A 79 12.14 -9.72 -2.04
N ILE A 80 11.46 -8.59 -1.79
CA ILE A 80 11.71 -7.79 -0.59
C ILE A 80 10.89 -8.37 0.55
N ASP A 81 11.56 -8.63 1.66
CA ASP A 81 10.90 -8.96 2.93
C ASP A 81 10.32 -7.69 3.55
N LEU A 82 9.05 -7.43 3.26
CA LEU A 82 8.31 -6.29 3.79
C LEU A 82 7.66 -6.65 5.12
N PRO A 83 7.75 -5.78 6.13
CA PRO A 83 7.00 -5.96 7.38
C PRO A 83 5.49 -5.96 7.09
N VAL A 84 4.70 -6.37 8.07
CA VAL A 84 3.24 -6.19 7.99
C VAL A 84 2.94 -4.71 8.13
N LEU A 85 2.31 -4.14 7.11
CA LEU A 85 2.04 -2.71 7.00
C LEU A 85 0.60 -2.40 7.42
N GLU A 86 0.36 -1.18 7.83
CA GLU A 86 -0.98 -0.71 8.16
C GLU A 86 -1.72 -0.26 6.90
N HIS A 87 -1.03 0.43 5.99
CA HIS A 87 -1.63 0.96 4.78
C HIS A 87 -0.91 0.50 3.52
N VAL A 88 -1.70 0.18 2.50
CA VAL A 88 -1.25 -0.01 1.12
C VAL A 88 -1.97 1.01 0.25
N ILE A 89 -1.23 1.76 -0.55
CA ILE A 89 -1.77 2.69 -1.53
C ILE A 89 -1.36 2.22 -2.93
N ASN A 90 -2.31 1.99 -3.81
CA ASN A 90 -2.07 1.83 -5.24
C ASN A 90 -2.22 3.22 -5.87
N TYR A 91 -1.11 3.90 -6.10
CA TYR A 91 -1.10 5.18 -6.81
C TYR A 91 -1.52 4.97 -8.27
N ASP A 92 -0.92 3.99 -8.92
CA ASP A 92 -1.41 3.48 -10.21
C ASP A 92 -2.25 2.23 -9.97
N PHE A 93 -3.45 2.21 -10.53
CA PHE A 93 -4.34 1.05 -10.40
C PHE A 93 -3.71 -0.18 -11.05
N PRO A 94 -3.68 -1.34 -10.38
CA PRO A 94 -3.06 -2.53 -10.96
C PRO A 94 -3.89 -3.06 -12.13
N PRO A 95 -3.26 -3.31 -13.31
CA PRO A 95 -4.00 -3.76 -14.50
C PRO A 95 -4.48 -5.21 -14.42
N GLN A 96 -4.06 -5.95 -13.42
CA GLN A 96 -4.42 -7.35 -13.21
C GLN A 96 -4.86 -7.57 -11.76
N PRO A 97 -6.00 -8.27 -11.52
CA PRO A 97 -6.48 -8.55 -10.17
C PRO A 97 -5.48 -9.29 -9.28
N ARG A 98 -4.66 -10.17 -9.84
CA ARG A 98 -3.60 -10.88 -9.08
C ARG A 98 -2.55 -9.93 -8.52
N ILE A 99 -2.19 -8.89 -9.28
CA ILE A 99 -1.25 -7.86 -8.80
C ILE A 99 -1.88 -7.09 -7.64
N PHE A 100 -3.16 -6.73 -7.75
CA PHE A 100 -3.90 -6.12 -6.65
C PHE A 100 -3.80 -6.94 -5.37
N VAL A 101 -4.13 -8.24 -5.44
CA VAL A 101 -4.09 -9.13 -4.27
C VAL A 101 -2.67 -9.23 -3.69
N HIS A 102 -1.64 -9.27 -4.53
CA HIS A 102 -0.24 -9.29 -4.08
C HIS A 102 0.15 -8.00 -3.36
N ARG A 103 -0.29 -6.84 -3.86
CA ARG A 103 -0.01 -5.53 -3.25
C ARG A 103 -0.74 -5.40 -1.92
N VAL A 104 -2.07 -5.60 -1.90
CA VAL A 104 -2.86 -5.45 -0.67
C VAL A 104 -2.54 -6.51 0.37
N GLY A 105 -2.06 -7.66 -0.06
CA GLY A 105 -1.56 -8.71 0.83
C GLY A 105 -0.30 -8.32 1.62
N ARG A 106 0.17 -7.08 1.58
CA ARG A 106 1.21 -6.53 2.48
C ARG A 106 0.63 -5.97 3.77
N THR A 107 -0.68 -5.82 3.84
CA THR A 107 -1.41 -5.38 5.04
C THR A 107 -2.35 -6.47 5.56
N ALA A 108 -3.01 -6.23 6.69
CA ALA A 108 -4.02 -7.09 7.30
C ALA A 108 -3.55 -8.54 7.55
N ARG A 109 -2.31 -8.73 8.02
CA ARG A 109 -1.74 -10.04 8.34
C ARG A 109 -1.72 -10.31 9.84
N ALA A 110 -1.66 -11.60 10.21
CA ALA A 110 -1.53 -12.05 11.59
C ALA A 110 -2.61 -11.49 12.54
N GLY A 111 -3.86 -11.40 12.07
CA GLY A 111 -4.99 -10.91 12.87
C GLY A 111 -5.06 -9.39 13.04
N ARG A 112 -4.19 -8.63 12.36
CA ARG A 112 -4.21 -7.17 12.40
C ARG A 112 -5.13 -6.59 11.35
N ARG A 113 -5.72 -5.44 11.64
CA ARG A 113 -6.47 -4.66 10.65
C ARG A 113 -5.49 -3.92 9.74
N GLY A 114 -5.92 -3.64 8.51
CA GLY A 114 -5.14 -2.86 7.55
C GLY A 114 -6.05 -2.25 6.48
N TRP A 115 -5.53 -1.26 5.81
CA TRP A 115 -6.28 -0.48 4.84
C TRP A 115 -5.60 -0.54 3.48
N ALA A 116 -6.39 -0.70 2.43
CA ALA A 116 -5.93 -0.64 1.06
C ALA A 116 -6.70 0.46 0.33
N TRP A 117 -5.96 1.41 -0.22
CA TRP A 117 -6.46 2.53 -0.98
C TRP A 117 -6.00 2.42 -2.43
N SER A 118 -6.85 2.75 -3.37
CA SER A 118 -6.48 2.71 -4.79
C SER A 118 -7.02 3.94 -5.47
N LEU A 119 -6.14 4.70 -6.11
CA LEU A 119 -6.55 5.73 -7.04
C LEU A 119 -6.95 5.03 -8.33
N CYS A 120 -8.05 5.46 -8.93
CA CYS A 120 -8.57 4.89 -10.16
C CYS A 120 -9.02 6.02 -11.07
N THR A 121 -8.35 6.17 -12.20
CA THR A 121 -8.75 7.11 -13.24
C THR A 121 -9.91 6.54 -14.05
N HIS A 122 -10.59 7.39 -14.82
CA HIS A 122 -11.68 6.92 -15.69
C HIS A 122 -11.23 5.89 -16.74
N THR A 123 -9.98 5.96 -17.18
CA THR A 123 -9.39 4.99 -18.13
C THR A 123 -9.08 3.64 -17.50
N GLU A 124 -8.99 3.58 -16.16
CA GLU A 124 -8.69 2.36 -15.39
C GLU A 124 -9.95 1.67 -14.87
N LEU A 125 -11.15 2.26 -15.06
CA LEU A 125 -12.42 1.65 -14.65
C LEU A 125 -12.62 0.22 -15.14
N PRO A 126 -12.22 -0.18 -16.36
CA PRO A 126 -12.31 -1.56 -16.79
C PRO A 126 -11.55 -2.54 -15.87
N TYR A 127 -10.37 -2.15 -15.40
CA TYR A 127 -9.57 -2.97 -14.45
C TYR A 127 -10.25 -3.09 -13.08
N LEU A 128 -10.98 -2.05 -12.65
CA LEU A 128 -11.77 -2.10 -11.42
C LEU A 128 -12.96 -3.07 -11.57
N CYS A 129 -13.60 -3.10 -12.73
CA CYS A 129 -14.67 -4.08 -13.03
C CYS A 129 -14.12 -5.53 -13.04
N ASP A 130 -12.97 -5.74 -13.66
CA ASP A 130 -12.30 -7.05 -13.64
C ASP A 130 -11.94 -7.48 -12.22
N LEU A 131 -11.47 -6.54 -11.39
CA LEU A 131 -11.16 -6.79 -9.98
C LEU A 131 -12.41 -7.17 -9.20
N GLN A 132 -13.53 -6.49 -9.42
CA GLN A 132 -14.81 -6.81 -8.80
C GLN A 132 -15.23 -8.25 -9.08
N LEU A 133 -15.16 -8.66 -10.35
CA LEU A 133 -15.50 -10.03 -10.77
C LEU A 133 -14.55 -11.05 -10.16
N PHE A 134 -13.27 -10.77 -10.17
CA PHE A 134 -12.24 -11.66 -9.62
C PHE A 134 -12.38 -11.88 -8.11
N LEU A 135 -12.70 -10.83 -7.37
CA LEU A 135 -12.86 -10.89 -5.91
C LEU A 135 -14.26 -11.35 -5.48
N ALA A 136 -15.22 -11.43 -6.42
CA ALA A 136 -16.65 -11.65 -6.15
C ALA A 136 -17.19 -10.66 -5.09
N ARG A 137 -16.77 -9.40 -5.15
CA ARG A 137 -17.17 -8.34 -4.22
C ARG A 137 -17.86 -7.21 -4.96
N PRO A 138 -19.03 -6.76 -4.53
CA PRO A 138 -19.71 -5.65 -5.17
C PRO A 138 -18.95 -4.34 -4.97
N ILE A 139 -19.00 -3.46 -5.96
CA ILE A 139 -18.60 -2.07 -5.83
C ILE A 139 -19.79 -1.29 -5.27
N VAL A 140 -19.59 -0.60 -4.18
CA VAL A 140 -20.60 0.27 -3.56
C VAL A 140 -20.09 1.70 -3.50
N SER A 141 -20.98 2.66 -3.74
CA SER A 141 -20.62 4.08 -3.64
C SER A 141 -20.46 4.48 -2.17
N SER A 142 -19.45 5.31 -1.89
CA SER A 142 -19.24 5.89 -0.55
C SER A 142 -20.44 6.72 -0.06
N HIS A 143 -21.26 7.27 -0.98
CA HIS A 143 -22.48 7.99 -0.63
C HIS A 143 -23.58 7.08 -0.08
N VAL A 144 -23.53 5.77 -0.36
CA VAL A 144 -24.51 4.78 0.12
C VAL A 144 -24.06 4.17 1.43
N VAL A 145 -22.74 4.17 1.71
CA VAL A 145 -22.18 3.67 2.96
C VAL A 145 -22.42 4.72 4.05
N ARG A 146 -23.49 4.52 4.84
CA ARG A 146 -23.75 5.37 6.01
C ARG A 146 -22.76 5.02 7.12
N ALA A 147 -22.24 6.05 7.78
CA ALA A 147 -21.29 5.88 8.90
C ALA A 147 -21.91 5.09 10.08
N ASP A 148 -23.23 5.05 10.16
CA ASP A 148 -23.99 4.49 11.30
C ASP A 148 -24.41 3.02 11.11
N GLU A 149 -24.27 2.46 9.90
CA GLU A 149 -24.52 1.05 9.66
C GLU A 149 -23.18 0.30 9.64
N PRO A 150 -23.06 -0.84 10.36
CA PRO A 150 -21.91 -1.71 10.24
C PRO A 150 -21.96 -2.42 8.88
N HIS A 151 -21.74 -1.68 7.80
CA HIS A 151 -21.48 -2.29 6.52
C HIS A 151 -20.24 -3.16 6.70
N ASP A 152 -20.37 -4.41 6.30
CA ASP A 152 -19.23 -5.30 6.22
C ASP A 152 -18.31 -4.80 5.09
N LEU A 153 -17.50 -3.77 5.43
CA LEU A 153 -16.49 -3.20 4.52
C LEU A 153 -15.53 -4.27 3.99
N HIS A 154 -15.52 -5.45 4.63
CA HIS A 154 -14.76 -6.60 4.16
C HIS A 154 -15.43 -7.33 3.01
N ALA A 155 -16.73 -7.15 2.80
CA ALA A 155 -17.50 -7.82 1.76
C ALA A 155 -17.62 -7.00 0.46
N SER A 156 -17.24 -5.73 0.45
CA SER A 156 -17.42 -4.84 -0.70
C SER A 156 -16.18 -4.01 -1.02
N LEU A 157 -16.14 -3.47 -2.24
CA LEU A 157 -15.20 -2.42 -2.66
C LEU A 157 -15.94 -1.08 -2.57
N VAL A 158 -15.44 -0.15 -1.77
CA VAL A 158 -16.05 1.17 -1.63
C VAL A 158 -15.43 2.15 -2.62
N LEU A 159 -16.26 2.70 -3.51
CA LEU A 159 -15.86 3.69 -4.48
C LEU A 159 -16.27 5.08 -4.02
N GLY A 160 -15.29 5.94 -3.78
CA GLY A 160 -15.48 7.36 -3.50
C GLY A 160 -14.97 8.24 -4.63
N THR A 161 -15.40 9.49 -4.66
CA THR A 161 -14.90 10.50 -5.59
C THR A 161 -14.30 11.66 -4.82
N PHE A 162 -13.25 12.26 -5.35
CA PHE A 162 -12.73 13.52 -4.81
C PHE A 162 -13.61 14.67 -5.32
N PRO A 163 -14.07 15.58 -4.46
CA PRO A 163 -14.74 16.80 -4.89
C PRO A 163 -13.84 17.62 -5.83
N ARG A 164 -14.39 18.19 -6.90
CA ARG A 164 -13.61 19.02 -7.85
C ARG A 164 -12.96 20.21 -7.16
N GLU A 165 -13.63 20.77 -6.17
CA GLU A 165 -13.18 21.92 -5.39
C GLU A 165 -11.87 21.67 -4.63
N THR A 166 -11.52 20.42 -4.34
CA THR A 166 -10.24 20.06 -3.69
C THR A 166 -9.09 19.84 -4.68
N LEU A 167 -9.35 19.92 -5.98
CA LEU A 167 -8.34 19.74 -7.03
C LEU A 167 -7.85 21.08 -7.62
N ASP A 168 -8.51 22.18 -7.29
CA ASP A 168 -8.24 23.52 -7.83
C ASP A 168 -7.46 24.42 -6.83
N GLU A 169 -7.06 23.88 -5.66
CA GLU A 169 -6.15 24.49 -4.67
C GLU A 169 -4.71 23.92 -4.82
#